data_21f9232cd3dfd9befcf9ad2d076bfb86
#
_entry.id   21f9232cd3dfd9befcf9ad2d076bfb86
#
_cell.length_a   1.000
_cell.length_b   1.000
_cell.length_c   1.000
_cell.angle_alpha   90.00
_cell.angle_beta   90.00
_cell.angle_gamma   90.00
#
_symmetry.space_group_name_H-M   'P 1'
#
loop_
_entity.id
_entity.type
_entity.pdbx_description
1 polymer ?
#
loop_
_entity_poly.entity_id
_entity_poly.type
_entity_poly.pdbx_seq_one_letter_code
_entity_poly.pdbx_strand_id
1 'polypeptide(L)'
;GGVRQHEGPTPGAVVSFIPLTAVIVLFNVTEIGIVACLLIGIVLSLGLFWRSIPWGEMLSTMNQAAGSSVTVIINTATIVGFGAVAKITPFYAWAVELLEASTANPYVVAAVGSNIFACILGSSSGGLTLMYTSLKEIFLSYAGQGYSLEFIHRLCSLGSGGLDSMPWNGSIVSVFGICHTTHKASYKYNFVTCAVIPVLCTFLIALPICIWLG
;
A
#
# COMPACT_ATOMS: atom_id res chain seq x y z
N GLY A 1 -9.41 -21.19 10.05
CA GLY A 1 -10.19 -20.73 11.19
C GLY A 1 -11.42 -20.01 10.69
N GLY A 2 -12.61 -20.57 10.92
CA GLY A 2 -13.86 -19.96 10.53
C GLY A 2 -14.05 -18.62 11.25
N VAL A 3 -14.54 -17.62 10.53
CA VAL A 3 -15.02 -16.38 11.12
C VAL A 3 -16.16 -16.73 12.06
N ARG A 4 -15.99 -16.55 13.37
CA ARG A 4 -17.09 -16.72 14.32
C ARG A 4 -18.14 -15.67 13.99
N GLN A 5 -19.33 -16.11 13.60
CA GLN A 5 -20.47 -15.22 13.47
C GLN A 5 -20.85 -14.76 14.88
N HIS A 6 -20.83 -13.45 15.08
CA HIS A 6 -21.25 -12.84 16.34
C HIS A 6 -22.78 -12.88 16.39
N GLU A 7 -23.37 -13.63 17.34
CA GLU A 7 -24.83 -13.74 17.51
C GLU A 7 -25.44 -12.61 18.36
N GLY A 8 -24.65 -11.60 18.72
CA GLY A 8 -25.08 -10.45 19.53
C GLY A 8 -25.56 -9.24 18.71
N PRO A 9 -26.18 -8.24 19.34
CA PRO A 9 -26.59 -7.03 18.67
C PRO A 9 -25.35 -6.29 18.12
N THR A 10 -25.26 -6.19 16.80
CA THR A 10 -24.18 -5.49 16.14
C THR A 10 -24.30 -3.97 16.38
N PRO A 11 -23.20 -3.26 16.68
CA PRO A 11 -23.21 -1.81 16.80
C PRO A 11 -23.70 -1.16 15.50
N GLY A 12 -24.41 -0.05 15.62
CA GLY A 12 -24.84 0.72 14.44
C GLY A 12 -23.64 1.17 13.59
N ALA A 13 -23.80 1.18 12.27
CA ALA A 13 -22.73 1.52 11.33
C ALA A 13 -22.03 2.83 11.68
N VAL A 14 -22.80 3.89 12.04
CA VAL A 14 -22.24 5.21 12.42
C VAL A 14 -21.32 5.10 13.63
N VAL A 15 -21.74 4.36 14.67
CA VAL A 15 -20.94 4.16 15.90
C VAL A 15 -19.64 3.41 15.60
N SER A 16 -19.68 2.47 14.64
CA SER A 16 -18.51 1.71 14.23
C SER A 16 -17.42 2.55 13.56
N PHE A 17 -17.78 3.65 12.91
CA PHE A 17 -16.82 4.56 12.28
C PHE A 17 -16.22 5.60 13.23
N ILE A 18 -16.82 5.85 14.41
CA ILE A 18 -16.34 6.88 15.34
C ILE A 18 -14.86 6.73 15.72
N PRO A 19 -14.36 5.56 16.15
CA PRO A 19 -12.96 5.43 16.54
C PRO A 19 -11.98 5.70 15.40
N LEU A 20 -12.30 5.20 14.20
CA LEU A 20 -11.48 5.41 13.01
C LEU A 20 -11.45 6.90 12.62
N THR A 21 -12.61 7.53 12.57
CA THR A 21 -12.73 8.97 12.27
C THR A 21 -12.00 9.81 13.32
N ALA A 22 -12.12 9.46 14.61
CA ALA A 22 -11.43 10.16 15.69
C ALA A 22 -9.91 10.10 15.53
N VAL A 23 -9.33 8.93 15.18
CA VAL A 23 -7.88 8.80 14.92
C VAL A 23 -7.47 9.69 13.75
N ILE A 24 -8.21 9.66 12.64
CA ILE A 24 -7.90 10.45 11.46
C ILE A 24 -7.96 11.95 11.77
N VAL A 25 -9.01 12.41 12.46
CA VAL A 25 -9.18 13.82 12.81
C VAL A 25 -8.09 14.26 13.79
N LEU A 26 -7.85 13.50 14.86
CA LEU A 26 -6.81 13.82 15.83
C LEU A 26 -5.44 13.93 15.17
N PHE A 27 -5.08 12.97 14.32
CA PHE A 27 -3.79 12.99 13.63
C PHE A 27 -3.62 14.18 12.69
N ASN A 28 -4.69 14.62 12.01
CA ASN A 28 -4.61 15.73 11.06
C ASN A 28 -4.79 17.12 11.69
N VAL A 29 -5.49 17.22 12.83
CA VAL A 29 -5.81 18.50 13.47
C VAL A 29 -4.88 18.84 14.62
N THR A 30 -4.30 17.81 15.26
CA THR A 30 -3.41 17.97 16.39
C THR A 30 -1.99 17.57 16.04
N GLU A 31 -1.00 18.16 16.70
CA GLU A 31 0.42 17.77 16.56
C GLU A 31 0.78 16.51 17.37
N ILE A 32 -0.22 15.77 17.83
CA ILE A 32 -0.03 14.54 18.60
C ILE A 32 0.51 13.44 17.68
N GLY A 33 1.53 12.74 18.14
CA GLY A 33 2.12 11.65 17.37
C GLY A 33 1.12 10.51 17.09
N ILE A 34 1.24 9.86 15.93
CA ILE A 34 0.33 8.81 15.45
C ILE A 34 0.08 7.69 16.48
N VAL A 35 1.10 7.33 17.27
CA VAL A 35 0.99 6.28 18.30
C VAL A 35 -0.03 6.68 19.37
N ALA A 36 0.00 7.92 19.83
CA ALA A 36 -0.94 8.42 20.83
C ALA A 36 -2.36 8.49 20.25
N CYS A 37 -2.52 8.94 18.99
CA CYS A 37 -3.81 8.92 18.31
C CYS A 37 -4.40 7.50 18.20
N LEU A 38 -3.57 6.51 17.87
CA LEU A 38 -3.99 5.11 17.81
C LEU A 38 -4.39 4.57 19.19
N LEU A 39 -3.65 4.89 20.26
CA LEU A 39 -4.00 4.51 21.62
C LEU A 39 -5.36 5.10 22.03
N ILE A 40 -5.61 6.37 21.72
CA ILE A 40 -6.91 7.01 21.94
C ILE A 40 -8.02 6.27 21.16
N GLY A 41 -7.76 5.92 19.89
CA GLY A 41 -8.69 5.13 19.07
C GLY A 41 -9.02 3.78 19.67
N ILE A 42 -8.03 3.07 20.23
CA ILE A 42 -8.21 1.80 20.92
C ILE A 42 -9.08 1.99 22.18
N VAL A 43 -8.78 2.97 23.02
CA VAL A 43 -9.56 3.27 24.23
C VAL A 43 -11.00 3.65 23.88
N LEU A 44 -11.19 4.47 22.85
CA LEU A 44 -12.53 4.81 22.34
C LEU A 44 -13.28 3.57 21.84
N SER A 45 -12.62 2.69 21.11
CA SER A 45 -13.22 1.43 20.63
C SER A 45 -13.65 0.55 21.80
N LEU A 46 -12.80 0.37 22.79
CA LEU A 46 -13.12 -0.40 24.01
C LEU A 46 -14.30 0.23 24.77
N GLY A 47 -14.34 1.54 24.89
CA GLY A 47 -15.43 2.25 25.58
C GLY A 47 -16.76 2.19 24.83
N LEU A 48 -16.74 2.31 23.50
CA LEU A 48 -17.96 2.28 22.69
C LEU A 48 -18.54 0.87 22.54
N PHE A 49 -17.67 -0.14 22.43
CA PHE A 49 -18.09 -1.51 22.15
C PHE A 49 -18.06 -2.43 23.38
N TRP A 50 -17.83 -1.89 24.56
CA TRP A 50 -17.73 -2.67 25.79
C TRP A 50 -18.98 -3.51 26.10
N ARG A 51 -20.17 -3.04 25.67
CA ARG A 51 -21.43 -3.76 25.81
C ARG A 51 -21.68 -4.82 24.74
N SER A 52 -20.98 -4.69 23.60
CA SER A 52 -21.11 -5.61 22.47
C SER A 52 -20.15 -6.80 22.58
N ILE A 53 -19.13 -6.72 23.43
CA ILE A 53 -18.14 -7.76 23.63
C ILE A 53 -18.32 -8.30 25.06
N PRO A 54 -18.69 -9.60 25.25
CA PRO A 54 -18.75 -10.21 26.56
C PRO A 54 -17.39 -10.12 27.27
N TRP A 55 -17.40 -9.78 28.56
CA TRP A 55 -16.17 -9.61 29.34
C TRP A 55 -15.23 -10.83 29.26
N GLY A 56 -15.80 -12.03 29.22
CA GLY A 56 -15.04 -13.29 29.10
C GLY A 56 -14.31 -13.42 27.74
N GLU A 57 -14.73 -12.70 26.69
CA GLU A 57 -14.13 -12.75 25.35
C GLU A 57 -13.20 -11.57 25.08
N MET A 58 -13.19 -10.54 25.93
CA MET A 58 -12.38 -9.34 25.72
C MET A 58 -10.88 -9.66 25.62
N LEU A 59 -10.36 -10.47 26.54
CA LEU A 59 -8.95 -10.88 26.52
C LEU A 59 -8.62 -11.69 25.26
N SER A 60 -9.52 -12.58 24.86
CA SER A 60 -9.38 -13.36 23.63
C SER A 60 -9.36 -12.46 22.38
N THR A 61 -10.23 -11.47 22.31
CA THR A 61 -10.30 -10.50 21.23
C THR A 61 -9.02 -9.65 21.17
N MET A 62 -8.52 -9.19 22.32
CA MET A 62 -7.26 -8.44 22.37
C MET A 62 -6.07 -9.29 21.94
N ASN A 63 -5.99 -10.55 22.36
CA ASN A 63 -4.94 -11.47 21.94
C ASN A 63 -4.99 -11.74 20.43
N GLN A 64 -6.19 -11.88 19.87
CA GLN A 64 -6.36 -12.06 18.43
C GLN A 64 -5.94 -10.80 17.65
N ALA A 65 -6.31 -9.62 18.15
CA ALA A 65 -5.89 -8.35 17.55
C ALA A 65 -4.36 -8.17 17.61
N ALA A 66 -3.75 -8.51 18.75
CA ALA A 66 -2.29 -8.49 18.89
C ALA A 66 -1.60 -9.45 17.92
N GLY A 67 -2.11 -10.68 17.78
CA GLY A 67 -1.61 -11.66 16.80
C GLY A 67 -1.72 -11.15 15.36
N SER A 68 -2.83 -10.50 15.01
CA SER A 68 -3.01 -9.88 13.69
C SER A 68 -2.02 -8.75 13.46
N SER A 69 -1.74 -7.92 14.47
CA SER A 69 -0.76 -6.84 14.40
C SER A 69 0.66 -7.37 14.16
N VAL A 70 1.05 -8.47 14.83
CA VAL A 70 2.34 -9.13 14.59
C VAL A 70 2.44 -9.61 13.14
N THR A 71 1.38 -10.18 12.60
CA THR A 71 1.35 -10.62 11.20
C THR A 71 1.59 -9.45 10.23
N VAL A 72 0.96 -8.30 10.46
CA VAL A 72 1.15 -7.08 9.66
C VAL A 72 2.60 -6.58 9.75
N ILE A 73 3.18 -6.57 10.96
CA ILE A 73 4.58 -6.17 11.17
C ILE A 73 5.53 -7.10 10.43
N ILE A 74 5.33 -8.42 10.54
CA ILE A 74 6.17 -9.42 9.85
C ILE A 74 6.05 -9.26 8.33
N ASN A 75 4.85 -9.08 7.80
CA ASN A 75 4.65 -8.85 6.37
C ASN A 75 5.40 -7.59 5.89
N THR A 76 5.29 -6.49 6.63
CA THR A 76 6.01 -5.26 6.31
C THR A 76 7.53 -5.45 6.37
N ALA A 77 8.03 -6.08 7.44
CA ALA A 77 9.45 -6.37 7.60
C ALA A 77 9.99 -7.28 6.49
N THR A 78 9.19 -8.27 6.06
CA THR A 78 9.54 -9.15 4.95
C THR A 78 9.66 -8.40 3.63
N ILE A 79 8.74 -7.49 3.33
CA ILE A 79 8.80 -6.64 2.13
C ILE A 79 10.05 -5.77 2.14
N VAL A 80 10.35 -5.13 3.28
CA VAL A 80 11.55 -4.29 3.43
C VAL A 80 12.83 -5.14 3.30
N GLY A 81 12.86 -6.31 3.95
CA GLY A 81 13.97 -7.27 3.84
C GLY A 81 14.17 -7.78 2.41
N PHE A 82 13.10 -8.12 1.72
CA PHE A 82 13.15 -8.50 0.31
C PHE A 82 13.68 -7.37 -0.57
N GLY A 83 13.23 -6.12 -0.31
CA GLY A 83 13.74 -4.94 -0.99
C GLY A 83 15.25 -4.73 -0.79
N ALA A 84 15.76 -5.02 0.41
CA ALA A 84 17.21 -4.96 0.68
C ALA A 84 17.99 -6.01 -0.12
N VAL A 85 17.45 -7.22 -0.24
CA VAL A 85 18.05 -8.28 -1.08
C VAL A 85 17.93 -7.94 -2.57
N ALA A 86 16.79 -7.39 -3.00
CA ALA A 86 16.61 -6.98 -4.39
C ALA A 86 17.65 -5.95 -4.84
N LYS A 87 18.06 -5.03 -3.97
CA LYS A 87 19.08 -3.98 -4.27
C LYS A 87 20.45 -4.54 -4.68
N ILE A 88 20.81 -5.72 -4.24
CA ILE A 88 22.10 -6.35 -4.60
C ILE A 88 22.03 -7.19 -5.88
N THR A 89 20.86 -7.26 -6.52
CA THR A 89 20.71 -8.03 -7.76
C THR A 89 21.16 -7.23 -8.99
N PRO A 90 21.78 -7.88 -10.00
CA PRO A 90 22.14 -7.21 -11.25
C PRO A 90 20.94 -6.59 -11.97
N PHE A 91 19.78 -7.22 -11.87
CA PHE A 91 18.54 -6.70 -12.46
C PHE A 91 18.11 -5.36 -11.86
N TYR A 92 18.30 -5.20 -10.56
CA TYR A 92 18.01 -3.94 -9.89
C TYR A 92 18.97 -2.82 -10.36
N ALA A 93 20.28 -3.10 -10.39
CA ALA A 93 21.28 -2.15 -10.87
C ALA A 93 20.98 -1.73 -12.33
N TRP A 94 20.67 -2.68 -13.19
CA TRP A 94 20.25 -2.42 -14.56
C TRP A 94 18.99 -1.55 -14.64
N ALA A 95 17.97 -1.79 -13.80
CA ALA A 95 16.75 -1.01 -13.79
C ALA A 95 16.99 0.45 -13.34
N VAL A 96 17.87 0.66 -12.37
CA VAL A 96 18.28 1.99 -11.92
C VAL A 96 19.05 2.70 -13.04
N GLU A 97 20.09 2.08 -13.62
CA GLU A 97 20.88 2.63 -14.71
C GLU A 97 20.00 3.00 -15.92
N LEU A 98 19.02 2.16 -16.27
CA LEU A 98 18.08 2.42 -17.36
C LEU A 98 17.27 3.70 -17.11
N LEU A 99 16.83 3.93 -15.88
CA LEU A 99 16.05 5.11 -15.51
C LEU A 99 16.93 6.35 -15.39
N GLU A 100 18.15 6.21 -14.87
CA GLU A 100 19.14 7.29 -14.77
C GLU A 100 19.65 7.77 -16.14
N ALA A 101 19.91 6.84 -17.04
CA ALA A 101 20.35 7.14 -18.41
C ALA A 101 19.19 7.64 -19.29
N SER A 102 17.95 7.58 -18.80
CA SER A 102 16.80 7.98 -19.59
C SER A 102 16.78 9.49 -19.79
N THR A 103 16.80 9.92 -21.04
CA THR A 103 16.56 11.31 -21.45
C THR A 103 15.05 11.60 -21.62
N ALA A 104 14.20 10.68 -21.22
CA ALA A 104 12.76 10.83 -21.32
C ALA A 104 12.24 11.92 -20.38
N ASN A 105 11.02 12.40 -20.65
CA ASN A 105 10.34 13.33 -19.77
C ASN A 105 10.26 12.75 -18.34
N PRO A 106 10.59 13.53 -17.28
CA PRO A 106 10.57 13.09 -15.88
C PRO A 106 9.27 12.39 -15.43
N TYR A 107 8.14 12.79 -15.97
CA TYR A 107 6.86 12.15 -15.71
C TYR A 107 6.79 10.71 -16.28
N VAL A 108 7.42 10.49 -17.44
CA VAL A 108 7.55 9.14 -18.02
C VAL A 108 8.45 8.27 -17.14
N VAL A 109 9.58 8.82 -16.70
CA VAL A 109 10.51 8.12 -15.78
C VAL A 109 9.80 7.73 -14.48
N ALA A 110 8.98 8.62 -13.92
CA ALA A 110 8.19 8.36 -12.73
C ALA A 110 7.16 7.22 -12.95
N ALA A 111 6.39 7.27 -14.03
CA ALA A 111 5.39 6.27 -14.36
C ALA A 111 6.00 4.89 -14.66
N VAL A 112 7.05 4.84 -15.46
CA VAL A 112 7.73 3.58 -15.82
C VAL A 112 8.47 3.00 -14.61
N GLY A 113 9.23 3.84 -13.90
CA GLY A 113 10.00 3.42 -12.73
C GLY A 113 9.13 2.83 -11.64
N SER A 114 8.02 3.49 -11.30
CA SER A 114 7.10 3.00 -10.28
C SER A 114 6.50 1.63 -10.62
N ASN A 115 6.15 1.41 -11.89
CA ASN A 115 5.68 0.10 -12.36
C ASN A 115 6.77 -0.98 -12.26
N ILE A 116 8.01 -0.67 -12.66
CA ILE A 116 9.14 -1.61 -12.60
C ILE A 116 9.42 -2.01 -11.15
N PHE A 117 9.58 -1.04 -10.25
CA PHE A 117 9.90 -1.35 -8.85
C PHE A 117 8.75 -2.04 -8.12
N ALA A 118 7.50 -1.69 -8.40
CA ALA A 118 6.34 -2.40 -7.87
C ALA A 118 6.25 -3.84 -8.37
N CYS A 119 6.56 -4.07 -9.65
CA CYS A 119 6.64 -5.40 -10.25
C CYS A 119 7.71 -6.27 -9.57
N ILE A 120 8.93 -5.73 -9.40
CA ILE A 120 10.04 -6.46 -8.76
C ILE A 120 9.63 -6.97 -7.37
N LEU A 121 9.04 -6.09 -6.56
CA LEU A 121 8.69 -6.42 -5.18
C LEU A 121 7.31 -7.10 -5.03
N GLY A 122 6.46 -7.07 -6.05
CA GLY A 122 5.07 -7.49 -5.92
C GLY A 122 4.33 -6.71 -4.83
N SER A 123 4.66 -5.43 -4.68
CA SER A 123 4.12 -4.55 -3.65
C SER A 123 4.24 -3.09 -4.09
N SER A 124 3.12 -2.38 -4.12
CA SER A 124 3.04 -0.97 -4.43
C SER A 124 3.86 -0.11 -3.45
N SER A 125 3.59 -0.22 -2.15
CA SER A 125 4.29 0.55 -1.12
C SER A 125 5.77 0.21 -1.01
N GLY A 126 6.12 -1.08 -1.10
CA GLY A 126 7.51 -1.53 -1.13
C GLY A 126 8.27 -1.01 -2.35
N GLY A 127 7.64 -1.12 -3.53
CA GLY A 127 8.18 -0.61 -4.79
C GLY A 127 8.43 0.90 -4.74
N LEU A 128 7.47 1.69 -4.26
CA LEU A 128 7.63 3.12 -4.08
C LEU A 128 8.77 3.49 -3.13
N THR A 129 8.84 2.83 -1.98
CA THR A 129 9.90 3.06 -1.00
C THR A 129 11.27 2.79 -1.62
N LEU A 130 11.38 1.68 -2.35
CA LEU A 130 12.61 1.30 -3.01
C LEU A 130 13.00 2.32 -4.09
N MET A 131 12.06 2.71 -4.94
CA MET A 131 12.26 3.68 -6.00
C MET A 131 12.66 5.05 -5.46
N TYR A 132 11.94 5.59 -4.47
CA TYR A 132 12.26 6.90 -3.90
C TYR A 132 13.62 6.92 -3.20
N THR A 133 14.00 5.84 -2.53
CA THR A 133 15.33 5.77 -1.90
C THR A 133 16.47 5.67 -2.92
N SER A 134 16.20 5.10 -4.10
CA SER A 134 17.22 4.88 -5.14
C SER A 134 17.36 6.05 -6.10
N LEU A 135 16.22 6.66 -6.48
CA LEU A 135 16.18 7.74 -7.47
C LEU A 135 15.94 9.12 -6.84
N LYS A 136 16.19 9.26 -5.53
CA LYS A 136 15.93 10.50 -4.79
C LYS A 136 16.60 11.71 -5.44
N GLU A 137 17.90 11.61 -5.73
CA GLU A 137 18.67 12.72 -6.27
C GLU A 137 18.19 13.12 -7.67
N ILE A 138 17.74 12.15 -8.46
CA ILE A 138 17.18 12.38 -9.79
C ILE A 138 15.87 13.15 -9.68
N PHE A 139 14.95 12.74 -8.81
CA PHE A 139 13.69 13.46 -8.62
C PHE A 139 13.91 14.89 -8.09
N LEU A 140 14.89 15.08 -7.21
CA LEU A 140 15.25 16.43 -6.76
C LEU A 140 15.86 17.27 -7.90
N SER A 141 16.64 16.68 -8.80
CA SER A 141 17.18 17.37 -9.96
C SER A 141 16.05 17.81 -10.94
N TYR A 142 15.01 16.99 -11.09
CA TYR A 142 13.85 17.35 -11.91
C TYR A 142 13.08 18.55 -11.32
N ALA A 143 12.97 18.64 -10.00
CA ALA A 143 12.41 19.83 -9.36
C ALA A 143 13.23 21.10 -9.67
N GLY A 144 14.56 20.99 -9.68
CA GLY A 144 15.46 22.07 -10.08
C GLY A 144 15.32 22.49 -11.54
N GLN A 145 14.81 21.60 -12.40
CA GLN A 145 14.52 21.88 -13.81
C GLN A 145 13.10 22.46 -14.04
N GLY A 146 12.31 22.65 -12.99
CA GLY A 146 10.97 23.22 -13.06
C GLY A 146 9.83 22.19 -13.14
N TYR A 147 10.11 20.89 -13.05
CA TYR A 147 9.07 19.87 -13.03
C TYR A 147 8.40 19.76 -11.66
N SER A 148 7.08 19.56 -11.64
CA SER A 148 6.31 19.47 -10.40
C SER A 148 6.53 18.12 -9.69
N LEU A 149 7.13 18.15 -8.49
CA LEU A 149 7.25 16.96 -7.65
C LEU A 149 5.88 16.38 -7.24
N GLU A 150 4.84 17.21 -7.18
CA GLU A 150 3.49 16.78 -6.87
C GLU A 150 2.95 15.85 -7.99
N PHE A 151 3.13 16.21 -9.25
CA PHE A 151 2.74 15.36 -10.38
C PHE A 151 3.59 14.10 -10.47
N ILE A 152 4.90 14.21 -10.23
CA ILE A 152 5.80 13.04 -10.13
C ILE A 152 5.29 12.09 -9.05
N HIS A 153 4.98 12.58 -7.85
CA HIS A 153 4.45 11.76 -6.76
C HIS A 153 3.12 11.10 -7.12
N ARG A 154 2.19 11.82 -7.74
CA ARG A 154 0.90 11.26 -8.17
C ARG A 154 1.08 10.15 -9.21
N LEU A 155 1.95 10.37 -10.20
CA LEU A 155 2.26 9.35 -11.22
C LEU A 155 2.92 8.12 -10.61
N CYS A 156 3.86 8.31 -9.68
CA CYS A 156 4.47 7.20 -8.95
C CYS A 156 3.42 6.39 -8.16
N SER A 157 2.50 7.08 -7.49
CA SER A 157 1.45 6.43 -6.71
C SER A 157 0.48 5.64 -7.59
N LEU A 158 0.08 6.18 -8.74
CA LEU A 158 -0.78 5.48 -9.69
C LEU A 158 -0.04 4.34 -10.39
N GLY A 159 1.18 4.59 -10.86
CA GLY A 159 2.00 3.61 -11.56
C GLY A 159 2.35 2.40 -10.69
N SER A 160 2.61 2.61 -9.42
CA SER A 160 2.92 1.49 -8.50
C SER A 160 1.76 0.53 -8.29
N GLY A 161 0.50 0.99 -8.43
CA GLY A 161 -0.69 0.15 -8.30
C GLY A 161 -1.01 -0.72 -9.52
N GLY A 162 -0.20 -0.66 -10.58
CA GLY A 162 -0.37 -1.49 -11.78
C GLY A 162 0.33 -2.84 -11.64
N LEU A 163 1.64 -2.84 -11.84
CA LEU A 163 2.42 -4.09 -11.85
C LEU A 163 2.77 -4.63 -10.46
N ASP A 164 2.27 -4.06 -9.37
CA ASP A 164 2.37 -4.67 -8.05
C ASP A 164 1.58 -5.97 -7.94
N SER A 165 0.51 -6.09 -8.73
CA SER A 165 -0.42 -7.23 -8.73
C SER A 165 0.09 -8.46 -9.49
N MET A 166 1.41 -8.71 -9.43
CA MET A 166 2.04 -9.91 -10.01
C MET A 166 1.68 -11.18 -9.21
N PRO A 167 1.86 -12.38 -9.79
CA PRO A 167 1.46 -13.64 -9.13
C PRO A 167 2.09 -13.88 -7.76
N TRP A 168 3.23 -13.25 -7.50
CA TRP A 168 3.96 -13.33 -6.22
C TRP A 168 3.54 -12.27 -5.21
N ASN A 169 2.57 -11.40 -5.52
CA ASN A 169 2.04 -10.43 -4.57
C ASN A 169 1.40 -11.13 -3.38
N GLY A 170 1.84 -10.78 -2.15
CA GLY A 170 1.36 -11.40 -0.92
C GLY A 170 -0.14 -11.17 -0.66
N SER A 171 -0.70 -10.03 -1.09
CA SER A 171 -2.13 -9.75 -0.94
C SER A 171 -2.96 -10.67 -1.84
N ILE A 172 -2.53 -10.90 -3.08
CA ILE A 172 -3.21 -11.78 -4.03
C ILE A 172 -3.18 -13.23 -3.53
N VAL A 173 -2.01 -13.69 -3.06
CA VAL A 173 -1.87 -15.03 -2.45
C VAL A 173 -2.81 -15.18 -1.27
N SER A 174 -2.88 -14.17 -0.41
CA SER A 174 -3.77 -14.17 0.78
C SER A 174 -5.25 -14.19 0.40
N VAL A 175 -5.66 -13.35 -0.56
CA VAL A 175 -7.06 -13.30 -1.04
C VAL A 175 -7.47 -14.63 -1.64
N PHE A 176 -6.63 -15.23 -2.48
CA PHE A 176 -6.94 -16.53 -3.08
C PHE A 176 -7.05 -17.64 -2.02
N GLY A 177 -6.21 -17.58 -0.97
CA GLY A 177 -6.31 -18.49 0.17
C GLY A 177 -7.62 -18.34 0.94
N ILE A 178 -8.05 -17.10 1.21
CA ILE A 178 -9.31 -16.81 1.91
C ILE A 178 -10.53 -17.21 1.08
N CYS A 179 -10.48 -16.94 -0.24
CA CYS A 179 -11.57 -17.28 -1.17
C CYS A 179 -11.58 -18.75 -1.59
N HIS A 180 -10.65 -19.58 -1.07
CA HIS A 180 -10.50 -20.98 -1.45
C HIS A 180 -10.40 -21.21 -2.96
N THR A 181 -9.72 -20.29 -3.67
CA THR A 181 -9.47 -20.37 -5.11
C THR A 181 -7.98 -20.56 -5.41
N THR A 182 -7.65 -20.78 -6.67
CA THR A 182 -6.27 -20.99 -7.11
C THR A 182 -5.84 -19.94 -8.11
N HIS A 183 -4.53 -19.71 -8.22
CA HIS A 183 -3.96 -18.84 -9.26
C HIS A 183 -4.42 -19.25 -10.66
N LYS A 184 -4.44 -20.55 -10.96
CA LYS A 184 -4.86 -21.06 -12.26
C LYS A 184 -6.31 -20.69 -12.63
N ALA A 185 -7.20 -20.67 -11.64
CA ALA A 185 -8.62 -20.36 -11.86
C ALA A 185 -8.89 -18.86 -11.94
N SER A 186 -8.30 -18.06 -11.05
CA SER A 186 -8.70 -16.69 -10.78
C SER A 186 -7.70 -15.62 -11.22
N TYR A 187 -6.40 -15.96 -11.35
CA TYR A 187 -5.38 -14.95 -11.59
C TYR A 187 -5.56 -14.19 -12.91
N LYS A 188 -6.07 -14.82 -13.96
CA LYS A 188 -6.32 -14.15 -15.25
C LYS A 188 -7.26 -12.94 -15.12
N TYR A 189 -8.29 -13.04 -14.29
CA TYR A 189 -9.23 -11.94 -14.05
C TYR A 189 -8.59 -10.86 -13.22
N ASN A 190 -7.88 -11.27 -12.14
CA ASN A 190 -7.13 -10.35 -11.29
C ASN A 190 -6.06 -9.61 -12.09
N PHE A 191 -5.33 -10.28 -12.97
CA PHE A 191 -4.30 -9.66 -13.81
C PHE A 191 -4.89 -8.56 -14.71
N VAL A 192 -6.03 -8.82 -15.34
CA VAL A 192 -6.68 -7.81 -16.20
C VAL A 192 -7.15 -6.62 -15.36
N THR A 193 -7.85 -6.87 -14.25
CA THR A 193 -8.45 -5.79 -13.45
C THR A 193 -7.46 -5.02 -12.59
N CYS A 194 -6.46 -5.69 -12.04
CA CYS A 194 -5.53 -5.10 -11.07
C CYS A 194 -4.13 -4.80 -11.65
N ALA A 195 -3.79 -5.31 -12.85
CA ALA A 195 -2.54 -4.95 -13.51
C ALA A 195 -2.79 -4.22 -14.83
N VAL A 196 -3.47 -4.84 -15.80
CA VAL A 196 -3.61 -4.26 -17.14
C VAL A 196 -4.36 -2.93 -17.12
N ILE A 197 -5.53 -2.89 -16.47
CA ILE A 197 -6.35 -1.67 -16.41
C ILE A 197 -5.62 -0.52 -15.70
N PRO A 198 -5.02 -0.69 -14.50
CA PRO A 198 -4.27 0.39 -13.85
C PRO A 198 -3.07 0.86 -14.66
N VAL A 199 -2.34 -0.04 -15.32
CA VAL A 199 -1.25 0.34 -16.22
C VAL A 199 -1.78 1.19 -17.37
N LEU A 200 -2.85 0.76 -18.04
CA LEU A 200 -3.46 1.55 -19.12
C LEU A 200 -3.94 2.92 -18.62
N CYS A 201 -4.59 2.98 -17.46
CA CYS A 201 -5.01 4.25 -16.85
C CYS A 201 -3.82 5.17 -16.55
N THR A 202 -2.71 4.62 -16.05
CA THR A 202 -1.51 5.39 -15.78
C THR A 202 -0.92 5.99 -17.06
N PHE A 203 -0.76 5.19 -18.12
CA PHE A 203 -0.09 5.64 -19.34
C PHE A 203 -0.99 6.38 -20.32
N LEU A 204 -2.28 6.05 -20.41
CA LEU A 204 -3.21 6.66 -21.36
C LEU A 204 -3.99 7.86 -20.79
N ILE A 205 -4.11 7.96 -19.46
CA ILE A 205 -4.88 9.03 -18.82
C ILE A 205 -3.98 9.90 -17.95
N ALA A 206 -3.37 9.32 -16.90
CA ALA A 206 -2.66 10.11 -15.89
C ALA A 206 -1.39 10.76 -16.43
N LEU A 207 -0.58 10.02 -17.18
CA LEU A 207 0.67 10.53 -17.75
C LEU A 207 0.45 11.68 -18.74
N PRO A 208 -0.44 11.59 -19.74
CA PRO A 208 -0.75 12.71 -20.63
C PRO A 208 -1.26 13.95 -19.90
N ILE A 209 -2.12 13.76 -18.89
CA ILE A 209 -2.61 14.86 -18.07
C ILE A 209 -1.46 15.56 -17.32
N CYS A 210 -0.56 14.79 -16.71
CA CYS A 210 0.59 15.36 -16.01
C CYS A 210 1.59 16.05 -16.95
N ILE A 211 1.77 15.55 -18.17
CA ILE A 211 2.62 16.22 -19.20
C ILE A 211 1.98 17.51 -19.68
N TRP A 212 0.66 17.57 -19.77
CA TRP A 212 -0.05 18.74 -20.27
C TRP A 212 -0.22 19.85 -19.22
N LEU A 213 -0.37 19.49 -17.94
CA LEU A 213 -0.59 20.44 -16.83
C LEU A 213 0.70 20.81 -16.08
N GLY A 214 1.75 20.01 -16.20
CA GLY A 214 3.02 20.19 -15.50
C GLY A 214 4.08 20.73 -16.41
#